data_d788d2a8a2ed7b34af332bb21be03b5c
#
_entry.id   d788d2a8a2ed7b34af332bb21be03b5c
#
_cell.length_a   1.000
_cell.length_b   1.000
_cell.length_c   1.000
_cell.angle_alpha   90.00
_cell.angle_beta   90.00
_cell.angle_gamma   90.00
#
_symmetry.space_group_name_H-M   'P 1'
#
loop_
_entity.id
_entity.type
_entity.pdbx_description
1 polymer ?
#
loop_
_entity_poly.entity_id
_entity_poly.type
_entity_poly.pdbx_seq_one_letter_code
_entity_poly.pdbx_strand_id
1 'polypeptide(L)' 'MWKEENNKLYRKLVFRDFSEAFAFMTRVAMIAEKMNHHPLWTNVYNQVDIWLSTHDAGDI' A
#
# COMPACT_ATOMS: atom_id res chain seq x y z
N MET A 1 -8.51 0.60 8.89
CA MET A 1 -8.76 -0.82 9.13
C MET A 1 -8.64 -1.61 7.84
N TRP A 2 -8.03 -2.76 7.93
CA TRP A 2 -7.84 -3.59 6.74
C TRP A 2 -9.08 -4.43 6.46
N LYS A 3 -9.36 -4.60 5.18
CA LYS A 3 -10.47 -5.46 4.74
C LYS A 3 -9.92 -6.50 3.79
N GLU A 4 -10.51 -7.67 3.80
CA GLU A 4 -10.11 -8.71 2.89
C GLU A 4 -10.98 -8.66 1.65
N GLU A 5 -10.33 -8.59 0.47
CA GLU A 5 -11.03 -8.53 -0.83
C GLU A 5 -10.29 -9.41 -1.81
N ASN A 6 -10.97 -10.36 -2.40
CA ASN A 6 -10.38 -11.18 -3.47
C ASN A 6 -9.01 -11.72 -3.10
N ASN A 7 -8.90 -12.25 -1.90
CA ASN A 7 -7.65 -12.82 -1.38
C ASN A 7 -6.55 -11.79 -1.19
N LYS A 8 -6.95 -10.54 -1.01
CA LYS A 8 -6.02 -9.46 -0.71
C LYS A 8 -6.51 -8.67 0.47
N LEU A 9 -5.58 -8.09 1.19
CA LEU A 9 -5.92 -7.15 2.25
C LEU A 9 -5.95 -5.77 1.63
N TYR A 10 -7.01 -5.04 1.88
CA TYR A 10 -7.19 -3.71 1.32
C TYR A 10 -7.33 -2.67 2.40
N ARG A 11 -6.73 -1.52 2.18
CA ARG A 11 -6.91 -0.39 3.09
C ARG A 11 -6.81 0.92 2.31
N LYS A 12 -7.70 1.85 2.63
CA LYS A 12 -7.66 3.19 2.10
C LYS A 12 -7.09 4.12 3.18
N LEU A 13 -6.13 4.93 2.79
CA LEU A 13 -5.49 5.87 3.69
C LEU A 13 -5.66 7.27 3.14
N VAL A 14 -6.01 8.21 4.03
CA VAL A 14 -6.19 9.60 3.64
C VAL A 14 -5.23 10.44 4.47
N PHE A 15 -4.44 11.24 3.78
CA PHE A 15 -3.40 12.06 4.42
C PHE A 15 -3.80 13.53 4.32
N ARG A 16 -2.98 14.37 4.91
CA ARG A 16 -3.24 15.80 4.92
C ARG A 16 -3.13 16.41 3.52
N ASP A 17 -2.12 15.96 2.77
CA ASP A 17 -1.85 16.49 1.44
C ASP A 17 -1.06 15.46 0.65
N PHE A 18 -0.72 15.81 -0.58
CA PHE A 18 0.02 14.92 -1.46
C PHE A 18 1.41 14.61 -0.92
N SER A 19 2.06 15.62 -0.36
CA SER A 19 3.41 15.44 0.15
C SER A 19 3.45 14.39 1.26
N GLU A 20 2.47 14.44 2.15
CA GLU A 20 2.39 13.46 3.23
C GLU A 20 2.07 12.07 2.68
N ALA A 21 1.16 12.00 1.72
CA ALA A 21 0.83 10.72 1.10
C ALA A 21 2.05 10.11 0.42
N PHE A 22 2.77 10.92 -0.33
CA PHE A 22 3.93 10.43 -1.06
C PHE A 22 5.07 10.04 -0.14
N ALA A 23 5.23 10.75 0.97
CA ALA A 23 6.23 10.38 1.96
C ALA A 23 5.92 9.01 2.55
N PHE A 24 4.63 8.76 2.82
CA PHE A 24 4.21 7.44 3.30
C PHE A 24 4.54 6.35 2.26
N MET A 25 4.19 6.62 1.01
CA MET A 25 4.45 5.65 -0.05
C MET A 25 5.95 5.38 -0.21
N THR A 26 6.75 6.42 -0.10
CA THR A 26 8.19 6.25 -0.22
C THR A 26 8.74 5.33 0.87
N ARG A 27 8.30 5.53 2.09
CA ARG A 27 8.75 4.68 3.19
C ARG A 27 8.30 3.24 3.02
N VAL A 28 7.04 3.07 2.62
CA VAL A 28 6.52 1.71 2.42
C VAL A 28 7.23 1.04 1.25
N ALA A 29 7.55 1.81 0.21
CA ALA A 29 8.24 1.26 -0.95
C ALA A 29 9.60 0.69 -0.55
N MET A 30 10.33 1.40 0.32
CA MET A 30 11.64 0.92 0.76
C MET A 30 11.52 -0.36 1.57
N ILE A 31 10.51 -0.41 2.44
CA ILE A 31 10.28 -1.60 3.25
C ILE A 31 9.83 -2.77 2.38
N ALA A 32 8.92 -2.50 1.45
CA ALA A 32 8.40 -3.53 0.57
C ALA A 32 9.50 -4.14 -0.27
N GLU A 33 10.40 -3.31 -0.77
CA GLU A 33 11.52 -3.80 -1.56
C GLU A 33 12.44 -4.68 -0.72
N LYS A 34 12.69 -4.26 0.50
CA LYS A 34 13.55 -5.01 1.40
C LYS A 34 12.96 -6.38 1.73
N MET A 35 11.65 -6.44 1.86
CA MET A 35 10.95 -7.68 2.16
C MET A 35 10.61 -8.49 0.93
N ASN A 36 10.86 -7.94 -0.24
CA ASN A 36 10.46 -8.53 -1.50
C ASN A 36 8.96 -8.85 -1.52
N HIS A 37 8.18 -7.92 -1.00
CA HIS A 37 6.74 -8.07 -0.94
C HIS A 37 6.13 -6.75 -1.39
N HIS A 38 5.75 -6.67 -2.66
CA HIS A 38 5.37 -5.43 -3.29
C HIS A 38 3.85 -5.28 -3.33
N PRO A 39 3.33 -4.14 -2.87
CA PRO A 39 1.89 -3.94 -2.86
C PRO A 39 1.37 -3.50 -4.22
N LEU A 40 0.08 -3.73 -4.43
CA LEU A 40 -0.64 -3.05 -5.49
C LEU A 40 -1.24 -1.81 -4.85
N TRP A 41 -0.97 -0.65 -5.39
CA TRP A 41 -1.51 0.56 -4.80
C TRP A 41 -1.77 1.63 -5.83
N THR A 42 -2.65 2.56 -5.45
CA THR A 42 -2.92 3.73 -6.26
C THR A 42 -2.84 4.96 -5.37
N ASN A 43 -2.54 6.08 -5.97
CA ASN A 43 -2.47 7.35 -5.24
C ASN A 43 -3.14 8.42 -6.06
N VAL A 44 -4.05 9.14 -5.42
CA VAL A 44 -4.67 10.32 -5.99
C VAL A 44 -4.60 11.41 -4.92
N TYR A 45 -3.77 12.40 -5.17
CA TYR A 45 -3.56 13.51 -4.25
C TYR A 45 -3.23 13.03 -2.84
N ASN A 46 -4.15 13.15 -1.88
CA ASN A 46 -3.90 12.77 -0.50
C ASN A 46 -4.42 11.39 -0.15
N GLN A 47 -4.87 10.61 -1.13
CA GLN A 47 -5.46 9.30 -0.90
C GLN A 47 -4.57 8.22 -1.46
N VAL A 48 -4.39 7.17 -0.68
CA VAL A 48 -3.63 6.00 -1.10
C VAL A 48 -4.49 4.77 -0.84
N ASP A 49 -4.72 3.98 -1.87
CA ASP A 49 -5.39 2.70 -1.73
C ASP A 49 -4.32 1.63 -1.89
N ILE A 50 -4.26 0.70 -0.97
CA ILE A 50 -3.21 -0.30 -0.96
C ILE A 50 -3.80 -1.70 -0.78
N TRP A 51 -3.32 -2.62 -1.61
CA TRP A 51 -3.72 -4.02 -1.55
C TRP A 51 -2.48 -4.88 -1.36
N LEU A 52 -2.55 -5.81 -0.41
CA LEU A 52 -1.46 -6.74 -0.14
C LEU A 52 -1.96 -8.15 -0.36
N SER A 53 -1.15 -8.96 -1.02
CA SER A 53 -1.49 -10.35 -1.20
C SER A 53 -1.44 -11.07 0.13
N THR A 54 -2.41 -11.95 0.36
CA THR A 54 -2.42 -12.74 1.58
C THR A 54 -1.82 -14.12 1.35
N HIS A 55 -1.39 -14.41 0.12
CA HIS A 55 -0.91 -15.75 -0.21
C HIS A 55 0.57 -15.84 -0.37
N ASP A 56 1.12 -15.04 -1.24
CA ASP A 56 2.52 -15.16 -1.59
C ASP A 56 3.28 -13.96 -1.18
N ALA A 57 4.34 -14.20 -0.49
CA ALA A 57 5.14 -13.13 0.00
C ALA A 57 5.83 -12.35 -1.09
N GLY A 58 6.08 -12.90 -2.20
CA GLY A 58 6.86 -12.23 -3.20
C GLY A 58 6.06 -11.46 -4.22
N ASP A 59 4.75 -11.44 -4.08
CA ASP A 59 3.92 -10.95 -5.13
C ASP A 59 2.77 -10.20 -4.62
N ILE A 60 2.22 -9.34 -5.39
CA ILE A 60 1.04 -8.72 -4.91
C ILE A 60 -0.19 -9.53 -5.03
#